data_b7e3ef84515a96153793474e567c366a
#
_entry.id   b7e3ef84515a96153793474e567c366a
#
_cell.length_a   1.000
_cell.length_b   1.000
_cell.length_c   1.000
_cell.angle_alpha   90.00
_cell.angle_beta   90.00
_cell.angle_gamma   90.00
#
_symmetry.space_group_name_H-M   'P 1'
#
loop_
_entity.id
_entity.type
_entity.pdbx_description
1 polymer ?
#
loop_
_entity_poly.entity_id
_entity_poly.type
_entity_poly.pdbx_seq_one_letter_code
_entity_poly.pdbx_strand_id
1 'polypeptide(L)'
;MQSSAERIVVKQAGMKRRAGKHNHTRNRQQAAPAETGTIVKDWGGRLAVALTMPNSYYVGMSSLALQLLYRTFNAESDVLCERIFWEKGAAQAGKPLLSLENDMAAADFDVWAFTISWEMDYFNVVELLRQAGIPPLAAERAASRQWDGRPWPLLIAGGPGVTMNPEPVAPFFDAILIGEGEEAVPHFIDLCRDGLEDPAVLLAELDRTPGWYVPHLRPSNRTHPHFRKVERLWVRSLPDFDTSSTLYTPDTEFANMHLMEIARGCGRGCRCCAARISLTAC
;
A
#
# COMPACT_ATOMS: atom_id res chain seq x y z
N MET A 1 -1.68 24.64 -52.39
CA MET A 1 -0.66 23.93 -51.58
C MET A 1 -1.33 23.54 -50.25
N GLN A 2 -1.83 22.30 -50.20
CA GLN A 2 -2.53 21.75 -49.02
C GLN A 2 -1.51 21.01 -48.17
N SER A 3 -1.39 21.41 -46.89
CA SER A 3 -0.57 20.73 -45.90
C SER A 3 -1.42 19.69 -45.20
N SER A 4 -1.08 18.43 -45.40
CA SER A 4 -1.68 17.28 -44.77
C SER A 4 -1.17 17.19 -43.31
N ALA A 5 -2.05 17.36 -42.32
CA ALA A 5 -1.80 17.06 -40.96
C ALA A 5 -2.02 15.55 -40.73
N GLU A 6 -0.97 14.80 -40.52
CA GLU A 6 -1.02 13.40 -40.11
C GLU A 6 -1.54 13.30 -38.65
N ARG A 7 -2.71 12.69 -38.49
CA ARG A 7 -3.22 12.29 -37.17
C ARG A 7 -2.48 11.03 -36.73
N ILE A 8 -1.69 11.17 -35.69
CA ILE A 8 -1.15 10.03 -34.97
C ILE A 8 -2.30 9.38 -34.19
N VAL A 9 -2.74 8.21 -34.68
CA VAL A 9 -3.68 7.36 -33.94
C VAL A 9 -2.88 6.52 -32.96
N VAL A 10 -2.88 6.93 -31.69
CA VAL A 10 -2.39 6.10 -30.61
C VAL A 10 -3.40 4.97 -30.41
N LYS A 11 -3.06 3.76 -30.82
CA LYS A 11 -3.81 2.55 -30.48
C LYS A 11 -3.70 2.31 -28.98
N GLN A 12 -4.78 2.53 -28.26
CA GLN A 12 -4.93 1.99 -26.91
C GLN A 12 -4.86 0.46 -27.00
N ALA A 13 -3.77 -0.11 -26.51
CA ALA A 13 -3.65 -1.54 -26.31
C ALA A 13 -4.52 -1.91 -25.09
N GLY A 14 -5.73 -2.34 -25.33
CA GLY A 14 -6.65 -2.82 -24.32
C GLY A 14 -6.05 -4.04 -23.62
N MET A 15 -5.80 -3.91 -22.33
CA MET A 15 -5.35 -4.95 -21.43
C MET A 15 -6.37 -6.09 -21.42
N LYS A 16 -6.11 -7.18 -22.15
CA LYS A 16 -6.93 -8.40 -22.11
C LYS A 16 -6.63 -9.17 -20.82
N ARG A 17 -7.21 -8.77 -19.72
CA ARG A 17 -7.26 -9.60 -18.50
C ARG A 17 -8.31 -10.71 -18.69
N ARG A 18 -7.88 -11.95 -18.59
CA ARG A 18 -8.79 -13.11 -18.58
C ARG A 18 -9.55 -13.08 -17.25
N ALA A 19 -10.88 -12.96 -17.34
CA ALA A 19 -11.78 -13.17 -16.22
C ALA A 19 -11.66 -14.61 -15.73
N GLY A 20 -10.93 -14.82 -14.66
CA GLY A 20 -10.96 -16.07 -13.89
C GLY A 20 -12.32 -16.18 -13.20
N LYS A 21 -13.14 -17.14 -13.60
CA LYS A 21 -14.38 -17.47 -12.90
C LYS A 21 -14.02 -18.15 -11.57
N HIS A 22 -13.86 -17.39 -10.51
CA HIS A 22 -13.87 -17.92 -9.15
C HIS A 22 -15.30 -17.85 -8.60
N ASN A 23 -16.01 -18.98 -8.67
CA ASN A 23 -17.21 -19.20 -7.88
C ASN A 23 -16.79 -19.49 -6.44
N HIS A 24 -16.48 -18.48 -5.63
CA HIS A 24 -16.39 -18.64 -4.19
C HIS A 24 -17.78 -18.48 -3.59
N THR A 25 -18.40 -19.60 -3.26
CA THR A 25 -19.56 -19.64 -2.36
C THR A 25 -19.11 -19.10 -1.00
N ARG A 26 -19.58 -17.90 -0.65
CA ARG A 26 -19.35 -17.24 0.64
C ARG A 26 -19.68 -18.18 1.79
N ASN A 27 -18.67 -18.72 2.43
CA ASN A 27 -18.83 -19.39 3.72
C ASN A 27 -18.60 -18.31 4.80
N ARG A 28 -19.58 -17.46 5.06
CA ARG A 28 -19.57 -16.43 6.10
C ARG A 28 -19.53 -17.08 7.48
N GLN A 29 -18.35 -17.46 7.95
CA GLN A 29 -18.16 -17.94 9.33
C GLN A 29 -17.85 -16.83 10.34
N GLN A 30 -17.56 -15.61 9.87
CA GLN A 30 -17.49 -14.43 10.73
C GLN A 30 -18.37 -13.32 10.15
N ALA A 31 -19.24 -12.74 10.99
CA ALA A 31 -20.01 -11.57 10.59
C ALA A 31 -18.99 -10.44 10.26
N ALA A 32 -19.15 -9.83 9.07
CA ALA A 32 -18.38 -8.62 8.76
C ALA A 32 -18.61 -7.58 9.85
N PRO A 33 -17.59 -6.80 10.24
CA PRO A 33 -17.77 -5.73 11.20
C PRO A 33 -18.91 -4.81 10.78
N ALA A 34 -19.63 -4.27 11.75
CA ALA A 34 -20.65 -3.25 11.48
C ALA A 34 -19.93 -1.96 11.08
N GLU A 35 -19.89 -1.66 9.78
CA GLU A 35 -19.24 -0.48 9.23
C GLU A 35 -20.19 0.34 8.36
N THR A 36 -19.95 1.67 8.33
CA THR A 36 -20.48 2.58 7.32
C THR A 36 -19.33 3.26 6.58
N GLY A 37 -19.55 3.55 5.29
CA GLY A 37 -18.51 4.14 4.42
C GLY A 37 -17.63 3.14 3.69
N THR A 38 -17.83 1.83 3.88
CA THR A 38 -17.10 0.78 3.16
C THR A 38 -17.39 0.87 1.66
N ILE A 39 -16.32 0.83 0.85
CA ILE A 39 -16.39 0.88 -0.61
C ILE A 39 -16.15 -0.52 -1.15
N VAL A 40 -17.16 -1.08 -1.81
CA VAL A 40 -17.06 -2.39 -2.47
C VAL A 40 -17.16 -2.17 -3.97
N LYS A 41 -16.18 -2.65 -4.72
CA LYS A 41 -16.11 -2.55 -6.18
C LYS A 41 -15.98 -3.95 -6.79
N ASP A 42 -16.46 -4.09 -8.03
CA ASP A 42 -16.23 -5.30 -8.80
C ASP A 42 -14.76 -5.42 -9.21
N TRP A 43 -14.23 -6.64 -9.21
CA TRP A 43 -12.82 -6.93 -9.52
C TRP A 43 -12.45 -6.76 -10.99
N GLY A 44 -13.42 -6.81 -11.90
CA GLY A 44 -13.18 -6.88 -13.34
C GLY A 44 -12.38 -5.71 -13.92
N GLY A 45 -11.12 -6.00 -14.34
CA GLY A 45 -10.30 -5.06 -15.11
C GLY A 45 -9.74 -3.87 -14.34
N ARG A 46 -9.83 -3.85 -13.02
CA ARG A 46 -9.27 -2.82 -12.15
C ARG A 46 -7.90 -3.21 -11.62
N LEU A 47 -7.10 -2.21 -11.29
CA LEU A 47 -5.92 -2.38 -10.45
C LEU A 47 -6.37 -2.78 -9.04
N ALA A 48 -6.03 -4.00 -8.64
CA ALA A 48 -6.43 -4.55 -7.34
C ALA A 48 -5.34 -4.30 -6.29
N VAL A 49 -5.66 -3.53 -5.25
CA VAL A 49 -4.77 -3.17 -4.15
C VAL A 49 -5.27 -3.77 -2.84
N ALA A 50 -4.48 -4.61 -2.20
CA ALA A 50 -4.67 -4.95 -0.80
C ALA A 50 -4.01 -3.87 0.07
N LEU A 51 -4.72 -3.33 1.04
CA LEU A 51 -4.18 -2.35 2.00
C LEU A 51 -4.16 -2.95 3.39
N THR A 52 -3.01 -2.94 4.02
CA THR A 52 -2.81 -3.54 5.34
C THR A 52 -2.12 -2.58 6.29
N MET A 53 -2.70 -2.39 7.47
CA MET A 53 -1.94 -2.07 8.66
C MET A 53 -1.62 -3.40 9.35
N PRO A 54 -0.34 -3.79 9.55
CA PRO A 54 0.00 -5.12 10.03
C PRO A 54 -0.29 -5.27 11.54
N ASN A 55 -1.55 -5.05 11.89
CA ASN A 55 -2.09 -5.13 13.24
C ASN A 55 -3.56 -5.59 13.18
N SER A 56 -4.21 -5.73 14.36
CA SER A 56 -5.61 -6.13 14.43
C SER A 56 -6.53 -5.12 13.75
N TYR A 57 -7.72 -5.58 13.37
CA TYR A 57 -8.79 -4.72 12.86
C TYR A 57 -9.04 -3.50 13.77
N TYR A 58 -9.15 -3.73 15.09
CA TYR A 58 -9.37 -2.68 16.07
C TYR A 58 -8.31 -1.57 16.00
N VAL A 59 -7.02 -1.95 15.97
CA VAL A 59 -5.90 -1.00 15.89
C VAL A 59 -5.85 -0.33 14.52
N GLY A 60 -6.02 -1.11 13.45
CA GLY A 60 -6.01 -0.58 12.08
C GLY A 60 -7.11 0.45 11.85
N MET A 61 -8.34 0.16 12.28
CA MET A 61 -9.46 1.08 12.13
C MET A 61 -9.38 2.30 13.06
N SER A 62 -8.54 2.25 14.09
CA SER A 62 -8.21 3.42 14.91
C SER A 62 -7.22 4.37 14.22
N SER A 63 -6.66 3.98 13.07
CA SER A 63 -5.70 4.78 12.30
C SER A 63 -6.40 5.60 11.22
N LEU A 64 -6.40 6.92 11.38
CA LEU A 64 -6.87 7.83 10.34
C LEU A 64 -6.08 7.66 9.04
N ALA A 65 -4.77 7.42 9.11
CA ALA A 65 -3.92 7.21 7.93
C ALA A 65 -4.36 6.01 7.08
N LEU A 66 -4.77 4.89 7.71
CA LEU A 66 -5.32 3.74 6.98
C LEU A 66 -6.59 4.13 6.20
N GLN A 67 -7.48 4.89 6.85
CA GLN A 67 -8.75 5.33 6.24
C GLN A 67 -8.51 6.29 5.08
N LEU A 68 -7.55 7.22 5.22
CA LEU A 68 -7.17 8.15 4.15
C LEU A 68 -6.59 7.41 2.94
N LEU A 69 -5.68 6.48 3.16
CA LEU A 69 -5.10 5.64 2.10
C LEU A 69 -6.17 4.79 1.41
N TYR A 70 -7.07 4.17 2.16
CA TYR A 70 -8.19 3.40 1.63
C TYR A 70 -9.08 4.25 0.70
N ARG A 71 -9.40 5.47 1.13
CA ARG A 71 -10.15 6.43 0.32
C ARG A 71 -9.37 6.85 -0.92
N THR A 72 -8.09 7.19 -0.77
CA THR A 72 -7.24 7.66 -1.88
C THR A 72 -7.12 6.60 -2.98
N PHE A 73 -6.84 5.34 -2.63
CA PHE A 73 -6.83 4.26 -3.61
C PHE A 73 -8.20 4.05 -4.26
N ASN A 74 -9.27 4.14 -3.49
CA ASN A 74 -10.63 3.94 -3.99
C ASN A 74 -11.23 5.17 -4.70
N ALA A 75 -10.56 6.33 -4.71
CA ALA A 75 -11.02 7.51 -5.43
C ALA A 75 -11.04 7.28 -6.96
N GLU A 76 -10.10 6.49 -7.46
CA GLU A 76 -10.00 6.17 -8.89
C GLU A 76 -11.00 5.08 -9.29
N SER A 77 -11.69 5.27 -10.41
CA SER A 77 -12.74 4.35 -10.87
C SER A 77 -12.18 2.99 -11.34
N ASP A 78 -10.95 2.98 -11.82
CA ASP A 78 -10.22 1.81 -12.33
C ASP A 78 -9.32 1.14 -11.28
N VAL A 79 -9.40 1.58 -10.02
CA VAL A 79 -8.72 0.99 -8.87
C VAL A 79 -9.75 0.44 -7.89
N LEU A 80 -9.49 -0.73 -7.35
CA LEU A 80 -10.16 -1.23 -6.16
C LEU A 80 -9.13 -1.41 -5.05
N CYS A 81 -9.49 -1.01 -3.84
CA CYS A 81 -8.67 -1.22 -2.66
C CYS A 81 -9.49 -1.94 -1.60
N GLU A 82 -8.95 -3.04 -1.10
CA GLU A 82 -9.56 -3.84 -0.05
C GLU A 82 -8.62 -3.99 1.13
N ARG A 83 -9.17 -4.12 2.35
CA ARG A 83 -8.39 -4.13 3.58
C ARG A 83 -8.11 -5.55 4.04
N ILE A 84 -6.87 -5.78 4.50
CA ILE A 84 -6.44 -7.01 5.14
C ILE A 84 -5.86 -6.67 6.52
N PHE A 85 -6.23 -7.44 7.54
CA PHE A 85 -5.75 -7.22 8.91
C PHE A 85 -5.04 -8.46 9.44
N TRP A 86 -4.08 -8.24 10.33
CA TRP A 86 -3.45 -9.29 11.11
C TRP A 86 -4.36 -9.71 12.26
N GLU A 87 -4.45 -11.00 12.51
CA GLU A 87 -5.16 -11.56 13.66
C GLU A 87 -4.22 -12.47 14.44
N LYS A 88 -4.09 -12.21 15.73
CA LYS A 88 -3.21 -13.00 16.60
C LYS A 88 -3.60 -14.48 16.58
N GLY A 89 -2.65 -15.35 16.27
CA GLY A 89 -2.84 -16.78 16.23
C GLY A 89 -3.58 -17.31 15.01
N ALA A 90 -4.01 -16.49 14.07
CA ALA A 90 -4.72 -16.93 12.87
C ALA A 90 -3.83 -17.80 11.96
N ALA A 91 -2.58 -17.41 11.78
CA ALA A 91 -1.61 -18.20 11.01
C ALA A 91 -1.38 -19.59 11.60
N GLN A 92 -1.20 -19.68 12.92
CA GLN A 92 -1.01 -20.94 13.64
C GLN A 92 -2.26 -21.82 13.59
N ALA A 93 -3.44 -21.21 13.55
CA ALA A 93 -4.72 -21.91 13.41
C ALA A 93 -5.02 -22.31 11.95
N GLY A 94 -4.14 -21.98 11.00
CA GLY A 94 -4.35 -22.28 9.58
C GLY A 94 -5.52 -21.51 8.96
N LYS A 95 -5.91 -20.37 9.53
CA LYS A 95 -6.96 -19.53 8.96
C LYS A 95 -6.46 -18.89 7.65
N PRO A 96 -7.29 -18.85 6.59
CA PRO A 96 -6.93 -18.13 5.37
C PRO A 96 -6.82 -16.62 5.65
N LEU A 97 -5.89 -15.97 4.98
CA LEU A 97 -5.74 -14.51 5.02
C LEU A 97 -6.54 -13.90 3.86
N LEU A 98 -7.65 -13.30 4.18
CA LEU A 98 -8.59 -12.76 3.20
C LEU A 98 -8.85 -11.28 3.42
N SER A 99 -9.21 -10.58 2.33
CA SER A 99 -9.67 -9.21 2.41
C SER A 99 -11.04 -9.09 3.07
N LEU A 100 -11.29 -7.93 3.68
CA LEU A 100 -12.52 -7.66 4.42
C LEU A 100 -13.73 -7.46 3.50
N GLU A 101 -13.54 -6.85 2.34
CA GLU A 101 -14.61 -6.44 1.44
C GLU A 101 -15.20 -7.60 0.63
N ASN A 102 -14.34 -8.41 0.00
CA ASN A 102 -14.75 -9.45 -0.94
C ASN A 102 -14.19 -10.84 -0.62
N ASP A 103 -13.59 -11.07 0.55
CA ASP A 103 -12.99 -12.35 0.96
C ASP A 103 -11.93 -12.87 -0.04
N MET A 104 -11.12 -11.97 -0.62
CA MET A 104 -10.09 -12.32 -1.60
C MET A 104 -8.76 -12.61 -0.95
N ALA A 105 -8.02 -13.59 -1.47
CA ALA A 105 -6.70 -13.92 -0.96
C ALA A 105 -5.68 -12.83 -1.31
N ALA A 106 -4.76 -12.52 -0.38
CA ALA A 106 -3.74 -11.49 -0.57
C ALA A 106 -2.88 -11.71 -1.83
N ALA A 107 -2.66 -12.97 -2.23
CA ALA A 107 -1.89 -13.32 -3.42
C ALA A 107 -2.61 -13.03 -4.76
N ASP A 108 -3.92 -12.74 -4.73
CA ASP A 108 -4.70 -12.44 -5.93
C ASP A 108 -4.67 -10.96 -6.30
N PHE A 109 -4.18 -10.09 -5.42
CA PHE A 109 -4.04 -8.66 -5.68
C PHE A 109 -2.85 -8.37 -6.59
N ASP A 110 -2.89 -7.24 -7.30
CA ASP A 110 -1.76 -6.75 -8.10
C ASP A 110 -0.70 -6.08 -7.22
N VAL A 111 -1.15 -5.36 -6.19
CA VAL A 111 -0.33 -4.64 -5.23
C VAL A 111 -0.75 -4.99 -3.82
N TRP A 112 0.20 -5.22 -2.92
CA TRP A 112 -0.05 -5.31 -1.50
C TRP A 112 0.66 -4.16 -0.78
N ALA A 113 -0.11 -3.16 -0.36
CA ALA A 113 0.35 -1.94 0.29
C ALA A 113 0.27 -2.07 1.82
N PHE A 114 1.36 -1.76 2.51
CA PHE A 114 1.45 -1.77 3.96
C PHE A 114 1.62 -0.36 4.50
N THR A 115 0.79 0.04 5.48
CA THR A 115 1.02 1.24 6.28
C THR A 115 1.53 0.82 7.65
N ILE A 116 2.79 1.11 7.95
CA ILE A 116 3.49 0.63 9.14
C ILE A 116 3.76 1.80 10.07
N SER A 117 3.06 1.83 11.21
CA SER A 117 3.17 2.91 12.19
C SER A 117 4.23 2.65 13.27
N TRP A 118 4.48 1.38 13.59
CA TRP A 118 5.33 0.96 14.71
C TRP A 118 6.32 -0.11 14.27
N GLU A 119 7.53 -0.07 14.80
CA GLU A 119 8.57 -1.06 14.48
C GLU A 119 8.21 -2.48 14.96
N MET A 120 7.40 -2.60 16.02
CA MET A 120 6.92 -3.90 16.48
C MET A 120 6.04 -4.62 15.46
N ASP A 121 5.38 -3.89 14.57
CA ASP A 121 4.55 -4.45 13.51
C ASP A 121 5.37 -5.14 12.39
N TYR A 122 6.70 -4.96 12.37
CA TYR A 122 7.59 -5.63 11.41
C TYR A 122 7.51 -7.16 11.50
N PHE A 123 7.30 -7.71 12.69
CA PHE A 123 7.12 -9.15 12.88
C PHE A 123 5.82 -9.63 12.26
N ASN A 124 4.75 -8.84 12.36
CA ASN A 124 3.45 -9.15 11.80
C ASN A 124 3.47 -9.13 10.27
N VAL A 125 4.31 -8.28 9.64
CA VAL A 125 4.52 -8.30 8.18
C VAL A 125 4.97 -9.68 7.72
N VAL A 126 6.00 -10.25 8.37
CA VAL A 126 6.53 -11.57 7.99
C VAL A 126 5.50 -12.68 8.24
N GLU A 127 4.73 -12.58 9.33
CA GLU A 127 3.67 -13.54 9.63
C GLU A 127 2.56 -13.50 8.57
N LEU A 128 2.11 -12.30 8.17
CA LEU A 128 1.12 -12.10 7.11
C LEU A 128 1.58 -12.67 5.77
N LEU A 129 2.82 -12.41 5.36
CA LEU A 129 3.37 -12.95 4.13
C LEU A 129 3.38 -14.49 4.12
N ARG A 130 3.81 -15.10 5.23
CA ARG A 130 3.80 -16.56 5.39
C ARG A 130 2.39 -17.12 5.40
N GLN A 131 1.44 -16.48 6.07
CA GLN A 131 0.05 -16.88 6.11
C GLN A 131 -0.61 -16.80 4.72
N ALA A 132 -0.24 -15.80 3.92
CA ALA A 132 -0.69 -15.66 2.53
C ALA A 132 -0.01 -16.65 1.56
N GLY A 133 1.00 -17.41 2.00
CA GLY A 133 1.80 -18.27 1.13
C GLY A 133 2.69 -17.51 0.15
N ILE A 134 2.97 -16.23 0.41
CA ILE A 134 3.81 -15.37 -0.42
C ILE A 134 5.25 -15.43 0.11
N PRO A 135 6.27 -15.65 -0.76
CA PRO A 135 7.66 -15.64 -0.34
C PRO A 135 8.02 -14.30 0.36
N PRO A 136 8.53 -14.33 1.60
CA PRO A 136 8.76 -13.10 2.34
C PRO A 136 9.80 -12.18 1.69
N LEU A 137 10.87 -12.72 1.15
CA LEU A 137 11.93 -11.91 0.57
C LEU A 137 11.58 -11.44 -0.85
N ALA A 138 11.80 -10.16 -1.13
CA ALA A 138 11.57 -9.58 -2.46
C ALA A 138 12.38 -10.30 -3.54
N ALA A 139 13.61 -10.71 -3.23
CA ALA A 139 14.45 -11.48 -4.15
C ALA A 139 13.85 -12.86 -4.51
N GLU A 140 13.18 -13.53 -3.57
CA GLU A 140 12.51 -14.81 -3.81
C GLU A 140 11.28 -14.61 -4.71
N ARG A 141 10.50 -13.55 -4.49
CA ARG A 141 9.35 -13.20 -5.35
C ARG A 141 9.80 -12.86 -6.78
N ALA A 142 10.88 -12.12 -6.92
CA ALA A 142 11.44 -11.78 -8.23
C ALA A 142 11.91 -13.02 -9.00
N ALA A 143 12.44 -14.02 -8.29
CA ALA A 143 12.97 -15.27 -8.88
C ALA A 143 11.90 -16.36 -9.10
N SER A 144 10.67 -16.17 -8.65
CA SER A 144 9.61 -17.19 -8.68
C SER A 144 8.29 -16.64 -9.23
N ARG A 145 7.33 -17.53 -9.40
CA ARG A 145 5.95 -17.22 -9.80
C ARG A 145 5.00 -18.01 -8.92
N GLN A 146 3.76 -17.60 -8.89
CA GLN A 146 2.67 -18.37 -8.29
C GLN A 146 2.51 -19.71 -9.04
N TRP A 147 1.83 -20.66 -8.41
CA TRP A 147 1.61 -22.00 -8.98
C TRP A 147 0.89 -21.99 -10.34
N ASP A 148 0.11 -20.94 -10.64
CA ASP A 148 -0.61 -20.72 -11.90
C ASP A 148 0.18 -19.86 -12.91
N GLY A 149 1.44 -19.55 -12.62
CA GLY A 149 2.33 -18.77 -13.47
C GLY A 149 2.19 -17.26 -13.34
N ARG A 150 1.23 -16.74 -12.55
CA ARG A 150 1.10 -15.29 -12.29
C ARG A 150 2.29 -14.76 -11.49
N PRO A 151 2.65 -13.48 -11.65
CA PRO A 151 3.58 -12.83 -10.75
C PRO A 151 3.00 -12.76 -9.33
N TRP A 152 3.87 -12.65 -8.35
CA TRP A 152 3.48 -12.27 -7.00
C TRP A 152 3.01 -10.82 -6.96
N PRO A 153 2.14 -10.42 -6.02
CA PRO A 153 1.82 -9.01 -5.81
C PRO A 153 3.07 -8.15 -5.64
N LEU A 154 3.04 -6.93 -6.14
CA LEU A 154 4.05 -5.94 -5.81
C LEU A 154 3.85 -5.50 -4.36
N LEU A 155 4.85 -5.70 -3.50
CA LEU A 155 4.78 -5.33 -2.10
C LEU A 155 5.37 -3.95 -1.88
N ILE A 156 4.56 -3.03 -1.40
CA ILE A 156 4.99 -1.69 -1.05
C ILE A 156 4.71 -1.38 0.43
N ALA A 157 5.54 -0.54 1.02
CA ALA A 157 5.33 -0.05 2.38
C ALA A 157 5.43 1.47 2.47
N GLY A 158 4.75 2.03 3.45
CA GLY A 158 4.84 3.43 3.85
C GLY A 158 4.49 3.58 5.34
N GLY A 159 4.43 4.82 5.79
CA GLY A 159 4.06 5.16 7.15
C GLY A 159 5.24 5.54 8.06
N PRO A 160 4.95 6.01 9.28
CA PRO A 160 5.96 6.58 10.17
C PRO A 160 7.09 5.62 10.54
N GLY A 161 6.80 4.35 10.80
CA GLY A 161 7.79 3.34 11.19
C GLY A 161 8.89 3.19 10.14
N VAL A 162 8.50 2.94 8.87
CA VAL A 162 9.47 2.78 7.77
C VAL A 162 10.09 4.10 7.32
N THR A 163 9.40 5.23 7.51
CA THR A 163 9.99 6.56 7.26
C THR A 163 11.14 6.84 8.21
N MET A 164 11.04 6.37 9.46
CA MET A 164 12.10 6.49 10.46
C MET A 164 13.27 5.56 10.19
N ASN A 165 13.00 4.30 9.88
CA ASN A 165 14.02 3.30 9.60
C ASN A 165 13.48 2.17 8.70
N PRO A 166 13.63 2.27 7.37
CA PRO A 166 13.16 1.24 6.45
C PRO A 166 14.02 -0.02 6.42
N GLU A 167 15.30 0.07 6.82
CA GLU A 167 16.30 -0.99 6.61
C GLU A 167 15.93 -2.35 7.22
N PRO A 168 15.32 -2.45 8.44
CA PRO A 168 14.96 -3.76 8.99
C PRO A 168 13.94 -4.53 8.17
N VAL A 169 13.10 -3.83 7.40
CA VAL A 169 12.06 -4.45 6.55
C VAL A 169 12.35 -4.35 5.06
N ALA A 170 13.38 -3.63 4.67
CA ALA A 170 13.77 -3.46 3.27
C ALA A 170 13.86 -4.76 2.45
N PRO A 171 14.37 -5.88 3.00
CA PRO A 171 14.41 -7.14 2.25
C PRO A 171 13.04 -7.73 1.89
N PHE A 172 11.98 -7.31 2.57
CA PHE A 172 10.62 -7.84 2.37
C PHE A 172 9.80 -7.03 1.36
N PHE A 173 10.18 -5.79 1.05
CA PHE A 173 9.41 -4.90 0.19
C PHE A 173 10.13 -4.64 -1.13
N ASP A 174 9.34 -4.51 -2.18
CA ASP A 174 9.83 -4.17 -3.52
C ASP A 174 10.11 -2.66 -3.61
N ALA A 175 9.25 -1.84 -2.96
CA ALA A 175 9.48 -0.40 -2.82
C ALA A 175 8.92 0.12 -1.48
N ILE A 176 9.53 1.18 -0.94
CA ILE A 176 9.13 1.81 0.33
C ILE A 176 9.00 3.32 0.11
N LEU A 177 7.85 3.87 0.47
CA LEU A 177 7.62 5.31 0.46
C LEU A 177 8.16 5.93 1.76
N ILE A 178 9.09 6.85 1.63
CA ILE A 178 9.67 7.63 2.71
C ILE A 178 9.00 9.00 2.73
N GLY A 179 8.04 9.16 3.64
CA GLY A 179 7.28 10.41 3.78
C GLY A 179 5.78 10.24 3.71
N GLU A 180 5.10 11.22 3.15
CA GLU A 180 3.65 11.38 3.17
C GLU A 180 3.04 10.89 1.86
N GLY A 181 1.85 10.29 1.94
CA GLY A 181 1.28 9.51 0.84
C GLY A 181 0.31 10.27 -0.05
N GLU A 182 -0.13 11.47 0.33
CA GLU A 182 -1.23 12.19 -0.31
C GLU A 182 -0.99 12.45 -1.80
N GLU A 183 0.24 12.87 -2.14
CA GLU A 183 0.65 13.10 -3.54
C GLU A 183 1.28 11.85 -4.17
N ALA A 184 1.96 11.04 -3.33
CA ALA A 184 2.70 9.88 -3.82
C ALA A 184 1.80 8.74 -4.27
N VAL A 185 0.66 8.51 -3.60
CA VAL A 185 -0.24 7.39 -3.92
C VAL A 185 -0.94 7.59 -5.26
N PRO A 186 -1.54 8.75 -5.60
CA PRO A 186 -2.07 8.98 -6.94
C PRO A 186 -1.02 8.78 -8.04
N HIS A 187 0.18 9.34 -7.85
CA HIS A 187 1.27 9.15 -8.82
C HIS A 187 1.71 7.68 -8.95
N PHE A 188 1.76 6.94 -7.84
CA PHE A 188 2.04 5.50 -7.86
C PHE A 188 0.98 4.72 -8.65
N ILE A 189 -0.30 5.07 -8.50
CA ILE A 189 -1.40 4.47 -9.27
C ILE A 189 -1.17 4.71 -10.78
N ASP A 190 -0.79 5.92 -11.17
CA ASP A 190 -0.51 6.24 -12.58
C ASP A 190 0.64 5.39 -13.14
N LEU A 191 1.72 5.23 -12.38
CA LEU A 191 2.84 4.37 -12.76
C LEU A 191 2.42 2.89 -12.86
N CYS A 192 1.53 2.41 -12.00
CA CYS A 192 1.02 1.04 -12.06
C CYS A 192 0.17 0.76 -13.29
N ARG A 193 -0.59 1.75 -13.79
CA ARG A 193 -1.42 1.59 -14.99
C ARG A 193 -0.61 1.13 -16.20
N ASP A 194 0.61 1.66 -16.34
CA ASP A 194 1.48 1.40 -17.48
C ASP A 194 2.57 0.35 -17.17
N GLY A 195 2.96 0.18 -15.89
CA GLY A 195 4.18 -0.51 -15.52
C GLY A 195 4.02 -1.89 -14.86
N LEU A 196 2.82 -2.32 -14.48
CA LEU A 196 2.66 -3.61 -13.78
C LEU A 196 2.98 -4.84 -14.63
N GLU A 197 2.93 -4.74 -15.94
CA GLU A 197 3.33 -5.84 -16.84
C GLU A 197 4.84 -6.10 -16.81
N ASP A 198 5.64 -5.05 -16.50
CA ASP A 198 7.09 -5.15 -16.33
C ASP A 198 7.49 -4.52 -14.97
N PRO A 199 7.45 -5.29 -13.87
CA PRO A 199 7.82 -4.81 -12.55
C PRO A 199 9.22 -4.23 -12.45
N ALA A 200 10.16 -4.66 -13.30
CA ALA A 200 11.52 -4.13 -13.27
C ALA A 200 11.56 -2.69 -13.80
N VAL A 201 10.81 -2.40 -14.85
CA VAL A 201 10.66 -1.02 -15.38
C VAL A 201 9.95 -0.14 -14.36
N LEU A 202 8.84 -0.62 -13.79
CA LEU A 202 8.09 0.10 -12.75
C LEU A 202 8.98 0.46 -11.55
N LEU A 203 9.74 -0.50 -11.03
CA LEU A 203 10.62 -0.28 -9.89
C LEU A 203 11.78 0.66 -10.22
N ALA A 204 12.31 0.62 -11.45
CA ALA A 204 13.32 1.57 -11.91
C ALA A 204 12.75 3.01 -12.01
N GLU A 205 11.49 3.17 -12.38
CA GLU A 205 10.83 4.47 -12.41
C GLU A 205 10.54 4.99 -10.99
N LEU A 206 10.06 4.11 -10.10
CA LEU A 206 9.88 4.44 -8.69
C LEU A 206 11.19 4.87 -8.04
N ASP A 207 12.34 4.22 -8.35
CA ASP A 207 13.64 4.61 -7.79
C ASP A 207 14.07 6.02 -8.20
N ARG A 208 13.58 6.53 -9.33
CA ARG A 208 13.83 7.92 -9.80
C ARG A 208 12.84 8.91 -9.21
N THR A 209 11.68 8.42 -8.75
CA THR A 209 10.61 9.26 -8.19
C THR A 209 10.97 9.69 -6.76
N PRO A 210 10.86 10.99 -6.41
CA PRO A 210 11.11 11.45 -5.05
C PRO A 210 10.28 10.68 -4.01
N GLY A 211 10.86 10.45 -2.85
CA GLY A 211 10.22 9.74 -1.75
C GLY A 211 10.29 8.22 -1.83
N TRP A 212 10.52 7.63 -2.98
CA TRP A 212 10.58 6.19 -3.12
C TRP A 212 11.98 5.61 -2.89
N TYR A 213 12.03 4.59 -2.08
CA TYR A 213 13.19 3.74 -1.81
C TYR A 213 12.95 2.36 -2.37
N VAL A 214 13.73 1.96 -3.36
CA VAL A 214 13.70 0.62 -3.97
C VAL A 214 14.95 -0.14 -3.50
N PRO A 215 14.84 -1.03 -2.49
CA PRO A 215 16.00 -1.57 -1.78
C PRO A 215 16.99 -2.30 -2.67
N HIS A 216 16.52 -3.11 -3.63
CA HIS A 216 17.39 -3.90 -4.49
C HIS A 216 18.16 -3.07 -5.54
N LEU A 217 17.74 -1.83 -5.82
CA LEU A 217 18.40 -0.90 -6.73
C LEU A 217 19.37 0.05 -6.00
N ARG A 218 19.37 0.06 -4.67
CA ARG A 218 20.18 0.99 -3.87
C ARG A 218 21.07 0.25 -2.88
N PRO A 219 22.38 0.52 -2.90
CA PRO A 219 23.25 -0.03 -1.87
C PRO A 219 22.91 0.60 -0.51
N SER A 220 22.76 -0.23 0.52
CA SER A 220 22.54 0.21 1.92
C SER A 220 23.78 0.87 2.54
N ASN A 221 24.95 0.60 1.99
CA ASN A 221 26.22 1.14 2.48
C ASN A 221 26.41 2.58 2.03
N ARG A 222 26.41 3.54 2.98
CA ARG A 222 26.62 4.97 2.76
C ARG A 222 27.97 5.33 2.11
N THR A 223 28.96 4.49 2.21
CA THR A 223 30.27 4.67 1.58
C THR A 223 30.32 4.19 0.13
N HIS A 224 29.24 3.51 -0.33
CA HIS A 224 29.19 3.02 -1.71
C HIS A 224 29.10 4.20 -2.70
N PRO A 225 29.86 4.22 -3.83
CA PRO A 225 29.85 5.34 -4.79
C PRO A 225 28.47 5.69 -5.37
N HIS A 226 27.58 4.70 -5.43
CA HIS A 226 26.21 4.88 -5.94
C HIS A 226 25.16 5.02 -4.83
N PHE A 227 25.59 5.24 -3.60
CA PHE A 227 24.63 5.54 -2.50
C PHE A 227 23.93 6.87 -2.79
N ARG A 228 22.60 6.84 -2.79
CA ARG A 228 21.76 8.03 -2.88
C ARG A 228 20.82 8.07 -1.69
N LYS A 229 20.80 9.18 -0.99
CA LYS A 229 19.82 9.43 0.06
C LYS A 229 18.44 9.59 -0.57
N VAL A 230 17.44 8.94 -0.01
CA VAL A 230 16.04 9.21 -0.39
C VAL A 230 15.60 10.51 0.24
N GLU A 231 15.08 11.42 -0.58
CA GLU A 231 14.44 12.63 -0.08
C GLU A 231 13.06 12.29 0.43
N ARG A 232 12.77 12.71 1.65
CA ARG A 232 11.47 12.50 2.25
C ARG A 232 10.44 13.41 1.58
N LEU A 233 9.27 12.86 1.25
CA LEU A 233 8.12 13.63 0.77
C LEU A 233 7.39 14.30 1.94
N TRP A 234 6.91 15.52 1.67
CA TRP A 234 6.16 16.36 2.60
C TRP A 234 4.94 16.95 1.90
N VAL A 235 3.80 16.90 2.55
CA VAL A 235 2.66 17.71 2.17
C VAL A 235 2.93 19.16 2.58
N ARG A 236 2.96 20.05 1.61
CA ARG A 236 3.26 21.49 1.84
C ARG A 236 2.05 22.23 2.39
N SER A 237 0.85 21.82 2.03
CA SER A 237 -0.40 22.46 2.39
C SER A 237 -1.42 21.37 2.78
N LEU A 238 -1.59 21.14 4.07
CA LEU A 238 -2.53 20.16 4.58
C LEU A 238 -3.99 20.50 4.21
N PRO A 239 -4.41 21.79 4.16
CA PRO A 239 -5.76 22.17 3.73
C PRO A 239 -6.14 21.77 2.30
N ASP A 240 -5.17 21.45 1.44
CA ASP A 240 -5.45 21.03 0.06
C ASP A 240 -5.96 19.57 0.01
N PHE A 241 -5.89 18.86 1.13
CA PHE A 241 -6.33 17.46 1.25
C PHE A 241 -7.44 17.34 2.28
N ASP A 242 -8.46 16.53 1.96
CA ASP A 242 -9.43 16.12 2.98
C ASP A 242 -8.81 15.05 3.88
N THR A 243 -8.49 15.43 5.10
CA THR A 243 -7.85 14.59 6.11
C THR A 243 -8.85 14.13 7.18
N SER A 244 -10.09 13.86 6.78
CA SER A 244 -11.13 13.37 7.68
C SER A 244 -11.47 11.90 7.46
N SER A 245 -12.00 11.26 8.51
CA SER A 245 -12.45 9.86 8.46
C SER A 245 -13.66 9.68 7.55
N THR A 246 -13.67 8.57 6.81
CA THR A 246 -14.77 8.15 5.92
C THR A 246 -15.39 6.83 6.34
N LEU A 247 -14.71 6.08 7.19
CA LEU A 247 -15.15 4.79 7.71
C LEU A 247 -15.53 4.93 9.18
N TYR A 248 -16.68 4.40 9.55
CA TYR A 248 -17.17 4.43 10.92
C TYR A 248 -17.51 3.02 11.37
N THR A 249 -17.02 2.64 12.54
CA THR A 249 -17.27 1.35 13.17
C THR A 249 -17.28 1.51 14.69
N PRO A 250 -18.11 0.73 15.41
CA PRO A 250 -18.04 0.70 16.87
C PRO A 250 -16.78 -0.02 17.39
N ASP A 251 -16.12 -0.85 16.55
CA ASP A 251 -14.97 -1.68 16.93
C ASP A 251 -13.65 -0.98 16.62
N THR A 252 -13.42 0.15 17.29
CA THR A 252 -12.22 0.98 17.21
C THR A 252 -12.06 1.78 18.50
N GLU A 253 -10.85 2.27 18.79
CA GLU A 253 -10.59 3.16 19.94
C GLU A 253 -11.49 4.39 19.94
N PHE A 254 -11.85 4.88 18.75
CA PHE A 254 -12.64 6.11 18.56
C PHE A 254 -14.09 5.83 18.15
N ALA A 255 -14.65 4.72 18.56
CA ALA A 255 -16.00 4.20 18.31
C ALA A 255 -16.99 5.20 17.67
N ASN A 256 -17.20 5.14 16.35
CA ASN A 256 -18.10 6.00 15.56
C ASN A 256 -17.79 7.51 15.63
N MET A 257 -16.58 7.91 16.05
CA MET A 257 -16.16 9.31 16.03
C MET A 257 -15.75 9.73 14.62
N HIS A 258 -16.04 10.98 14.29
CA HIS A 258 -15.47 11.63 13.13
C HIS A 258 -14.07 12.14 13.48
N LEU A 259 -13.03 11.54 12.88
CA LEU A 259 -11.66 11.95 13.07
C LEU A 259 -11.27 12.95 11.98
N MET A 260 -10.53 13.99 12.36
CA MET A 260 -10.00 14.98 11.44
C MET A 260 -8.58 15.37 11.89
N GLU A 261 -7.63 15.37 10.97
CA GLU A 261 -6.30 15.88 11.21
C GLU A 261 -6.29 17.41 11.01
N ILE A 262 -6.05 18.16 12.07
CA ILE A 262 -6.03 19.62 12.03
C ILE A 262 -4.62 20.21 11.91
N ALA A 263 -3.61 19.41 12.21
CA ALA A 263 -2.20 19.78 12.10
C ALA A 263 -1.33 18.53 12.08
N ARG A 264 -0.20 18.63 11.43
CA ARG A 264 0.82 17.57 11.33
C ARG A 264 2.13 18.07 11.87
N GLY A 265 2.80 17.25 12.70
CA GLY A 265 4.08 17.59 13.33
C GLY A 265 3.96 18.24 14.69
N CYS A 266 5.06 18.78 15.19
CA CYS A 266 5.16 19.41 16.49
C CYS A 266 6.18 20.55 16.48
N GLY A 267 5.76 21.76 16.88
CA GLY A 267 6.63 22.95 16.92
C GLY A 267 7.68 22.93 18.05
N ARG A 268 7.72 21.87 18.91
CA ARG A 268 8.71 21.76 20.00
C ARG A 268 10.01 21.16 19.49
N GLY A 269 11.14 21.76 19.86
CA GLY A 269 12.47 21.33 19.43
C GLY A 269 13.09 20.19 20.25
N CYS A 270 12.32 19.19 20.70
CA CYS A 270 12.83 18.12 21.54
C CYS A 270 13.87 17.26 20.81
N ARG A 271 15.06 17.09 21.39
CA ARG A 271 16.18 16.38 20.76
C ARG A 271 15.97 14.87 20.65
N CYS A 272 15.16 14.28 21.52
CA CYS A 272 14.90 12.84 21.63
C CYS A 272 13.59 12.42 20.95
N CYS A 273 12.86 13.31 20.32
CA CYS A 273 11.54 13.02 19.78
C CYS A 273 11.61 12.63 18.29
N ALA A 274 11.15 11.41 17.98
CA ALA A 274 11.03 10.92 16.61
C ALA A 274 10.12 11.81 15.75
N ALA A 275 9.04 12.35 16.33
CA ALA A 275 8.12 13.25 15.62
C ALA A 275 8.82 14.51 15.06
N ARG A 276 9.89 15.02 15.71
CA ARG A 276 10.67 16.12 15.17
C ARG A 276 11.38 15.75 13.86
N ILE A 277 11.80 14.50 13.75
CA ILE A 277 12.56 14.03 12.58
C ILE A 277 11.60 13.61 11.49
N SER A 278 10.46 13.04 11.87
CA SER A 278 9.52 12.41 10.95
C SER A 278 8.29 13.25 10.60
N LEU A 279 7.97 14.31 11.34
CA LEU A 279 6.71 15.04 11.19
C LEU A 279 6.87 16.57 11.22
N THR A 280 8.07 17.10 11.14
CA THR A 280 8.23 18.57 11.10
C THR A 280 8.07 19.07 9.67
N ALA A 281 6.84 19.43 9.31
CA ALA A 281 6.62 20.53 8.38
C ALA A 281 6.67 21.81 9.23
N CYS A 282 7.59 22.69 8.94
CA CYS A 282 7.57 24.07 9.45
C CYS A 282 6.74 24.91 8.50
#